data_1dbd20cfcd8ac2386294698b33568b8b
#
_entry.id   1dbd20cfcd8ac2386294698b33568b8b
#
_cell.length_a   1.000
_cell.length_b   1.000
_cell.length_c   1.000
_cell.angle_alpha   90.00
_cell.angle_beta   90.00
_cell.angle_gamma   90.00
#
_symmetry.space_group_name_H-M   'P 1'
#
loop_
_entity.id
_entity.type
_entity.pdbx_description
1 polymer ?
#
loop_
_entity_poly.entity_id
_entity_poly.type
_entity_poly.pdbx_seq_one_letter_code
_entity_poly.pdbx_strand_id
1 'polypeptide(L)'
;TEEIARTSTTTENGVQLTVNGSTTIKIIDNSKDFIDTRNHWSRDQVNFVAARQLFQGVGNNQFGVGQPMTRGMVNTVLARLAGIDTTPAVGQKWYDKGIAWAQQNGISDGTNPNGNVTREQLSAMLYRYAGSPAVSGTLPFTDAHEANLYAQDALLWAVQNGIISGYGDGRVGPKANAERVQVAAMMALFIQNTH
;
A
#
# COMPACT_ATOMS: atom_id res chain seq x y z
N THR A 1 24.76 -7.94 -3.11
CA THR A 1 23.91 -6.85 -2.59
C THR A 1 22.88 -7.45 -1.66
N GLU A 2 22.72 -6.89 -0.46
CA GLU A 2 21.64 -7.30 0.45
C GLU A 2 20.34 -6.64 -0.02
N GLU A 3 19.29 -7.45 -0.18
CA GLU A 3 17.95 -6.98 -0.57
C GLU A 3 16.94 -7.37 0.52
N ILE A 4 15.96 -6.49 0.76
CA ILE A 4 14.89 -6.77 1.70
C ILE A 4 13.77 -7.52 0.98
N ALA A 5 13.38 -8.68 1.52
CA ALA A 5 12.22 -9.43 1.06
C ALA A 5 10.93 -8.72 1.48
N ARG A 6 10.47 -7.77 0.64
CA ARG A 6 9.34 -6.88 0.94
C ARG A 6 7.98 -7.57 1.00
N THR A 7 7.86 -8.75 0.38
CA THR A 7 6.66 -9.59 0.39
C THR A 7 6.69 -10.69 1.45
N SER A 8 7.76 -10.74 2.27
CA SER A 8 7.84 -11.74 3.34
C SER A 8 6.72 -11.56 4.35
N THR A 9 6.17 -12.68 4.84
CA THR A 9 5.15 -12.69 5.89
C THR A 9 5.60 -13.55 7.06
N THR A 10 5.10 -13.25 8.25
CA THR A 10 5.33 -14.09 9.44
C THR A 10 4.25 -15.17 9.51
N THR A 11 4.64 -16.37 9.88
CA THR A 11 3.74 -17.50 10.17
C THR A 11 3.93 -17.94 11.62
N GLU A 12 3.08 -18.84 12.12
CA GLU A 12 3.23 -19.40 13.47
C GLU A 12 4.61 -20.06 13.71
N ASN A 13 5.23 -20.59 12.65
CA ASN A 13 6.47 -21.37 12.73
C ASN A 13 7.68 -20.67 12.09
N GLY A 14 7.55 -19.39 11.66
CA GLY A 14 8.68 -18.71 11.06
C GLY A 14 8.32 -17.58 10.10
N VAL A 15 9.10 -17.47 9.02
CA VAL A 15 8.93 -16.45 7.99
C VAL A 15 8.75 -17.13 6.65
N GLN A 16 7.69 -16.78 5.94
CA GLN A 16 7.46 -17.17 4.57
C GLN A 16 8.00 -16.09 3.63
N LEU A 17 8.75 -16.50 2.62
CA LEU A 17 9.25 -15.62 1.56
C LEU A 17 9.43 -16.40 0.27
N THR A 18 9.29 -15.72 -0.85
CA THR A 18 9.57 -16.28 -2.17
C THR A 18 10.97 -15.90 -2.60
N VAL A 19 11.77 -16.89 -3.02
CA VAL A 19 13.12 -16.69 -3.52
C VAL A 19 13.26 -17.33 -4.91
N ASN A 20 14.02 -16.70 -5.79
CA ASN A 20 14.35 -17.21 -7.10
C ASN A 20 15.79 -17.75 -7.09
N GLY A 21 15.92 -19.08 -7.12
CA GLY A 21 17.23 -19.75 -7.12
C GLY A 21 17.87 -19.85 -5.73
N SER A 22 19.18 -20.16 -5.70
CA SER A 22 19.94 -20.27 -4.46
C SER A 22 20.30 -18.91 -3.92
N THR A 23 19.97 -18.66 -2.66
CA THR A 23 20.26 -17.38 -1.98
C THR A 23 20.59 -17.61 -0.50
N THR A 24 21.31 -16.68 0.09
CA THR A 24 21.58 -16.66 1.53
C THR A 24 20.58 -15.69 2.18
N ILE A 25 19.88 -16.18 3.21
CA ILE A 25 18.87 -15.42 3.94
C ILE A 25 19.44 -15.07 5.32
N LYS A 26 19.25 -13.80 5.70
CA LYS A 26 19.52 -13.30 7.04
C LYS A 26 18.23 -12.71 7.62
N ILE A 27 17.84 -13.19 8.78
CA ILE A 27 16.71 -12.60 9.53
C ILE A 27 17.28 -11.51 10.43
N ILE A 28 16.73 -10.31 10.30
CA ILE A 28 17.10 -9.14 11.10
C ILE A 28 15.83 -8.50 11.69
N ASP A 29 15.95 -7.97 12.89
CA ASP A 29 14.94 -7.06 13.43
C ASP A 29 15.15 -5.67 12.80
N ASN A 30 14.22 -5.26 11.95
CA ASN A 30 14.17 -3.93 11.34
C ASN A 30 12.92 -3.16 11.79
N SER A 31 12.36 -3.52 12.94
CA SER A 31 11.19 -2.85 13.51
C SER A 31 11.42 -1.35 13.68
N LYS A 32 10.35 -0.57 13.59
CA LYS A 32 10.35 0.89 13.74
C LYS A 32 9.37 1.27 14.83
N ASP A 33 9.77 2.20 15.69
CA ASP A 33 8.92 2.68 16.78
C ASP A 33 8.65 4.19 16.60
N PHE A 34 7.59 4.51 15.85
CA PHE A 34 7.16 5.89 15.65
C PHE A 34 6.31 6.36 16.85
N ILE A 35 6.65 7.53 17.39
CA ILE A 35 6.02 8.05 18.61
C ILE A 35 4.53 8.32 18.46
N ASP A 36 4.08 8.73 17.26
CA ASP A 36 2.69 9.01 16.94
C ASP A 36 1.83 7.76 16.67
N THR A 37 2.44 6.57 16.59
CA THR A 37 1.69 5.32 16.39
C THR A 37 1.68 4.40 17.61
N ARG A 38 2.39 4.71 18.69
CA ARG A 38 2.57 3.82 19.85
C ARG A 38 1.26 3.32 20.46
N ASN A 39 0.24 4.18 20.54
CA ASN A 39 -1.10 3.85 21.05
C ASN A 39 -2.16 3.94 19.96
N HIS A 40 -1.76 3.89 18.69
CA HIS A 40 -2.66 3.99 17.54
C HIS A 40 -3.02 2.60 17.03
N TRP A 41 -4.25 2.40 16.54
CA TRP A 41 -4.74 1.12 16.01
C TRP A 41 -3.86 0.56 14.87
N SER A 42 -3.19 1.42 14.12
CA SER A 42 -2.36 1.02 12.97
C SER A 42 -0.91 0.68 13.31
N ARG A 43 -0.53 0.63 14.58
CA ARG A 43 0.87 0.44 15.00
C ARG A 43 1.54 -0.75 14.31
N ASP A 44 0.88 -1.90 14.35
CA ASP A 44 1.45 -3.15 13.83
C ASP A 44 1.58 -3.11 12.31
N GLN A 45 0.55 -2.59 11.61
CA GLN A 45 0.56 -2.43 10.15
C GLN A 45 1.61 -1.41 9.70
N VAL A 46 1.75 -0.30 10.43
CA VAL A 46 2.79 0.70 10.17
C VAL A 46 4.17 0.10 10.37
N ASN A 47 4.39 -0.63 11.47
CA ASN A 47 5.66 -1.31 11.70
C ASN A 47 5.95 -2.34 10.60
N PHE A 48 4.95 -3.13 10.19
CA PHE A 48 5.08 -4.12 9.13
C PHE A 48 5.59 -3.50 7.82
N VAL A 49 4.99 -2.41 7.33
CA VAL A 49 5.39 -1.78 6.06
C VAL A 49 6.69 -0.96 6.18
N ALA A 50 6.96 -0.37 7.36
CA ALA A 50 8.17 0.40 7.60
C ALA A 50 9.41 -0.50 7.76
N ALA A 51 9.27 -1.64 8.44
CA ALA A 51 10.33 -2.65 8.56
C ALA A 51 10.75 -3.18 7.18
N ARG A 52 9.84 -3.22 6.21
CA ARG A 52 10.09 -3.62 4.81
C ARG A 52 10.57 -2.48 3.92
N GLN A 53 10.86 -1.31 4.50
CA GLN A 53 11.31 -0.11 3.80
C GLN A 53 10.35 0.38 2.69
N LEU A 54 9.09 0.02 2.78
CA LEU A 54 8.04 0.54 1.88
C LEU A 54 7.69 1.98 2.25
N PHE A 55 7.62 2.25 3.56
CA PHE A 55 7.36 3.57 4.12
C PHE A 55 8.56 4.03 4.97
N GLN A 56 8.77 5.34 4.98
CA GLN A 56 9.69 6.02 5.87
C GLN A 56 8.88 6.95 6.79
N GLY A 57 9.43 7.34 7.92
CA GLY A 57 8.83 8.39 8.75
C GLY A 57 8.86 9.76 8.07
N VAL A 58 8.10 10.70 8.61
CA VAL A 58 8.05 12.10 8.13
C VAL A 58 9.05 13.03 8.84
N GLY A 59 9.93 12.46 9.64
CA GLY A 59 10.88 13.19 10.50
C GLY A 59 10.47 13.14 11.98
N ASN A 60 11.37 13.55 12.86
CA ASN A 60 11.16 13.59 14.31
C ASN A 60 10.59 12.30 14.93
N ASN A 61 10.98 11.17 14.38
CA ASN A 61 10.47 9.84 14.75
C ASN A 61 8.94 9.71 14.69
N GLN A 62 8.31 10.40 13.72
CA GLN A 62 6.87 10.33 13.46
C GLN A 62 6.59 9.62 12.14
N PHE A 63 5.48 8.87 12.09
CA PHE A 63 4.98 8.26 10.87
C PHE A 63 4.12 9.23 10.05
N GLY A 64 3.43 10.13 10.71
CA GLY A 64 2.50 11.09 10.10
C GLY A 64 1.04 10.66 10.21
N VAL A 65 0.60 10.30 11.42
CA VAL A 65 -0.81 10.04 11.73
C VAL A 65 -1.66 11.26 11.37
N GLY A 66 -2.83 11.02 10.76
CA GLY A 66 -3.74 12.09 10.31
C GLY A 66 -3.31 12.82 9.03
N GLN A 67 -2.12 12.55 8.48
CA GLN A 67 -1.70 13.17 7.23
C GLN A 67 -2.31 12.44 6.02
N PRO A 68 -2.80 13.16 5.00
CA PRO A 68 -3.24 12.55 3.75
C PRO A 68 -2.03 11.99 2.98
N MET A 69 -2.28 11.02 2.13
CA MET A 69 -1.26 10.49 1.22
C MET A 69 -1.54 10.91 -0.21
N THR A 70 -0.49 11.29 -0.95
CA THR A 70 -0.64 11.70 -2.34
C THR A 70 -0.53 10.53 -3.31
N ARG A 71 -1.05 10.69 -4.53
CA ARG A 71 -0.94 9.69 -5.60
C ARG A 71 0.51 9.34 -5.93
N GLY A 72 1.41 10.34 -5.96
CA GLY A 72 2.84 10.12 -6.16
C GLY A 72 3.48 9.28 -5.05
N MET A 73 3.06 9.48 -3.78
CA MET A 73 3.52 8.64 -2.68
C MET A 73 3.09 7.18 -2.85
N VAL A 74 1.84 6.92 -3.24
CA VAL A 74 1.35 5.55 -3.46
C VAL A 74 2.09 4.89 -4.61
N ASN A 75 2.27 5.57 -5.75
CA ASN A 75 3.05 5.05 -6.88
C ASN A 75 4.48 4.68 -6.46
N THR A 76 5.12 5.51 -5.62
CA THR A 76 6.46 5.25 -5.11
C THR A 76 6.51 4.02 -4.19
N VAL A 77 5.50 3.86 -3.31
CA VAL A 77 5.41 2.70 -2.41
C VAL A 77 5.20 1.41 -3.22
N LEU A 78 4.31 1.42 -4.21
CA LEU A 78 4.06 0.25 -5.08
C LEU A 78 5.29 -0.11 -5.93
N ALA A 79 6.02 0.87 -6.46
CA ALA A 79 7.27 0.64 -7.15
C ALA A 79 8.33 -0.01 -6.24
N ARG A 80 8.44 0.46 -4.98
CA ARG A 80 9.32 -0.17 -3.99
C ARG A 80 8.90 -1.60 -3.67
N LEU A 81 7.60 -1.87 -3.55
CA LEU A 81 7.09 -3.23 -3.35
C LEU A 81 7.50 -4.15 -4.50
N ALA A 82 7.48 -3.64 -5.73
CA ALA A 82 7.97 -4.35 -6.92
C ALA A 82 9.50 -4.45 -7.03
N GLY A 83 10.25 -3.98 -6.03
CA GLY A 83 11.72 -4.05 -6.03
C GLY A 83 12.41 -2.95 -6.83
N ILE A 84 11.68 -1.94 -7.30
CA ILE A 84 12.24 -0.84 -8.10
C ILE A 84 13.00 0.15 -7.20
N ASP A 85 14.19 0.54 -7.62
CA ASP A 85 14.93 1.65 -7.01
C ASP A 85 14.24 2.97 -7.34
N THR A 86 13.64 3.57 -6.31
CA THR A 86 12.94 4.86 -6.42
C THR A 86 13.80 6.06 -6.05
N THR A 87 15.12 5.88 -5.86
CA THR A 87 16.05 6.98 -5.59
C THR A 87 16.07 7.93 -6.80
N PRO A 88 15.73 9.23 -6.63
CA PRO A 88 15.68 10.16 -7.76
C PRO A 88 17.07 10.39 -8.34
N ALA A 89 17.17 10.46 -9.67
CA ALA A 89 18.38 10.93 -10.35
C ALA A 89 18.47 12.46 -10.26
N VAL A 90 19.64 13.01 -10.59
CA VAL A 90 19.84 14.46 -10.63
C VAL A 90 18.79 15.12 -11.52
N GLY A 91 18.10 16.11 -11.01
CA GLY A 91 17.03 16.85 -11.71
C GLY A 91 15.65 16.18 -11.69
N GLN A 92 15.53 14.97 -11.17
CA GLN A 92 14.24 14.30 -10.99
C GLN A 92 13.58 14.68 -9.66
N LYS A 93 12.24 14.68 -9.66
CA LYS A 93 11.45 14.73 -8.43
C LYS A 93 11.46 13.36 -7.76
N TRP A 94 11.25 13.33 -6.46
CA TRP A 94 11.28 12.10 -5.65
C TRP A 94 10.28 11.03 -6.10
N TYR A 95 9.21 11.41 -6.80
CA TYR A 95 8.14 10.50 -7.26
C TYR A 95 8.27 10.08 -8.74
N ASP A 96 9.19 10.69 -9.52
CA ASP A 96 9.22 10.50 -10.99
C ASP A 96 9.43 9.03 -11.38
N LYS A 97 10.35 8.33 -10.74
CA LYS A 97 10.59 6.91 -11.00
C LYS A 97 9.41 6.03 -10.64
N GLY A 98 8.77 6.30 -9.50
CA GLY A 98 7.57 5.56 -9.08
C GLY A 98 6.41 5.76 -10.03
N ILE A 99 6.20 6.98 -10.50
CA ILE A 99 5.16 7.31 -11.49
C ILE A 99 5.45 6.63 -12.82
N ALA A 100 6.67 6.76 -13.35
CA ALA A 100 7.04 6.15 -14.63
C ALA A 100 6.83 4.62 -14.60
N TRP A 101 7.24 3.97 -13.52
CA TRP A 101 7.02 2.54 -13.32
C TRP A 101 5.51 2.20 -13.27
N ALA A 102 4.71 2.96 -12.50
CA ALA A 102 3.28 2.71 -12.37
C ALA A 102 2.52 2.88 -13.69
N GLN A 103 2.93 3.85 -14.53
CA GLN A 103 2.39 4.05 -15.87
C GLN A 103 2.74 2.88 -16.80
N GLN A 104 4.00 2.47 -16.83
CA GLN A 104 4.48 1.36 -17.67
C GLN A 104 3.76 0.04 -17.35
N ASN A 105 3.37 -0.15 -16.08
CA ASN A 105 2.69 -1.37 -15.63
C ASN A 105 1.16 -1.23 -15.58
N GLY A 106 0.59 -0.12 -16.09
CA GLY A 106 -0.86 0.09 -16.13
C GLY A 106 -1.53 0.27 -14.76
N ILE A 107 -0.76 0.55 -13.70
CA ILE A 107 -1.25 0.68 -12.34
C ILE A 107 -1.89 2.05 -12.12
N SER A 108 -1.28 3.10 -12.67
CA SER A 108 -1.73 4.49 -12.55
C SER A 108 -1.50 5.24 -13.87
N ASP A 109 -2.33 6.25 -14.13
CA ASP A 109 -2.14 7.18 -15.26
C ASP A 109 -1.03 8.21 -15.02
N GLY A 110 -0.44 8.25 -13.81
CA GLY A 110 0.61 9.18 -13.42
C GLY A 110 0.17 10.63 -13.24
N THR A 111 -1.11 10.94 -13.46
CA THR A 111 -1.62 12.32 -13.36
C THR A 111 -1.73 12.79 -11.91
N ASN A 112 -1.69 14.11 -11.70
CA ASN A 112 -1.88 14.77 -10.41
C ASN A 112 -1.08 14.13 -9.24
N PRO A 113 0.25 14.02 -9.32
CA PRO A 113 1.06 13.31 -8.33
C PRO A 113 0.99 13.91 -6.91
N ASN A 114 0.70 15.20 -6.80
CA ASN A 114 0.57 15.90 -5.53
C ASN A 114 -0.87 15.92 -4.98
N GLY A 115 -1.85 15.45 -5.76
CA GLY A 115 -3.23 15.30 -5.29
C GLY A 115 -3.36 14.15 -4.31
N ASN A 116 -4.22 14.32 -3.30
CA ASN A 116 -4.53 13.27 -2.34
C ASN A 116 -5.15 12.07 -3.05
N VAL A 117 -4.75 10.87 -2.65
CA VAL A 117 -5.35 9.62 -3.14
C VAL A 117 -6.65 9.35 -2.40
N THR A 118 -7.71 9.01 -3.14
CA THR A 118 -8.95 8.53 -2.52
C THR A 118 -8.88 7.02 -2.25
N ARG A 119 -9.77 6.53 -1.38
CA ARG A 119 -9.85 5.10 -1.05
C ARG A 119 -10.16 4.24 -2.28
N GLU A 120 -11.04 4.70 -3.18
CA GLU A 120 -11.32 4.01 -4.45
C GLU A 120 -10.10 4.00 -5.39
N GLN A 121 -9.35 5.11 -5.47
CA GLN A 121 -8.14 5.18 -6.29
C GLN A 121 -7.04 4.25 -5.78
N LEU A 122 -6.83 4.21 -4.46
CA LEU A 122 -5.89 3.28 -3.85
C LEU A 122 -6.29 1.83 -4.11
N SER A 123 -7.58 1.48 -3.93
CA SER A 123 -8.08 0.14 -4.24
C SER A 123 -7.86 -0.24 -5.70
N ALA A 124 -8.09 0.69 -6.63
CA ALA A 124 -7.83 0.47 -8.06
C ALA A 124 -6.35 0.24 -8.37
N MET A 125 -5.45 0.96 -7.70
CA MET A 125 -4.01 0.76 -7.87
C MET A 125 -3.55 -0.60 -7.35
N LEU A 126 -4.03 -1.03 -6.18
CA LEU A 126 -3.72 -2.34 -5.60
C LEU A 126 -4.30 -3.49 -6.45
N TYR A 127 -5.53 -3.34 -6.91
CA TYR A 127 -6.21 -4.31 -7.78
C TYR A 127 -5.44 -4.53 -9.09
N ARG A 128 -5.01 -3.44 -9.75
CA ARG A 128 -4.19 -3.53 -10.96
C ARG A 128 -2.81 -4.11 -10.69
N TYR A 129 -2.21 -3.78 -9.56
CA TYR A 129 -0.95 -4.41 -9.13
C TYR A 129 -1.08 -5.92 -8.98
N ALA A 130 -2.23 -6.41 -8.48
CA ALA A 130 -2.55 -7.83 -8.37
C ALA A 130 -2.94 -8.49 -9.70
N GLY A 131 -2.88 -7.78 -10.83
CA GLY A 131 -3.24 -8.30 -12.15
C GLY A 131 -4.73 -8.28 -12.47
N SER A 132 -5.52 -7.50 -11.75
CA SER A 132 -6.97 -7.32 -11.96
C SER A 132 -7.74 -8.65 -11.97
N PRO A 133 -7.66 -9.47 -10.91
CA PRO A 133 -8.33 -10.76 -10.86
C PRO A 133 -9.85 -10.62 -10.97
N ALA A 134 -10.52 -11.60 -11.59
CA ALA A 134 -11.97 -11.57 -11.73
C ALA A 134 -12.67 -11.54 -10.36
N VAL A 135 -13.71 -10.73 -10.26
CA VAL A 135 -14.54 -10.58 -9.06
C VAL A 135 -16.01 -10.87 -9.39
N SER A 136 -16.79 -11.25 -8.41
CA SER A 136 -18.24 -11.46 -8.53
C SER A 136 -18.94 -11.04 -7.25
N GLY A 137 -20.16 -10.52 -7.39
CA GLY A 137 -20.95 -10.04 -6.26
C GLY A 137 -21.14 -8.53 -6.28
N THR A 138 -21.57 -7.98 -5.17
CA THR A 138 -21.86 -6.54 -5.00
C THR A 138 -21.21 -6.03 -3.74
N LEU A 139 -20.84 -4.74 -3.74
CA LEU A 139 -20.32 -4.06 -2.54
C LEU A 139 -21.42 -3.94 -1.48
N PRO A 140 -21.21 -4.47 -0.25
CA PRO A 140 -22.23 -4.48 0.80
C PRO A 140 -22.23 -3.17 1.60
N PHE A 141 -22.12 -2.02 0.93
CA PHE A 141 -22.04 -0.70 1.57
C PHE A 141 -23.09 0.25 1.01
N THR A 142 -23.63 1.10 1.87
CA THR A 142 -24.71 2.04 1.52
C THR A 142 -24.26 3.10 0.53
N ASP A 143 -22.98 3.47 0.54
CA ASP A 143 -22.35 4.44 -0.35
C ASP A 143 -21.61 3.81 -1.56
N ALA A 144 -21.84 2.52 -1.82
CA ALA A 144 -21.21 1.82 -2.94
C ALA A 144 -21.49 2.50 -4.30
N HIS A 145 -22.68 3.12 -4.45
CA HIS A 145 -23.09 3.83 -5.66
C HIS A 145 -22.27 5.10 -5.96
N GLU A 146 -21.54 5.63 -4.97
CA GLU A 146 -20.64 6.77 -5.15
C GLU A 146 -19.32 6.38 -5.84
N ALA A 147 -18.97 5.08 -5.86
CA ALA A 147 -17.76 4.61 -6.49
C ALA A 147 -17.81 4.82 -8.02
N ASN A 148 -16.73 5.36 -8.58
CA ASN A 148 -16.59 5.44 -10.03
C ASN A 148 -16.57 4.03 -10.65
N LEU A 149 -17.07 3.89 -11.88
CA LEU A 149 -17.16 2.61 -12.60
C LEU A 149 -15.81 1.87 -12.64
N TYR A 150 -14.71 2.59 -12.86
CA TYR A 150 -13.37 1.99 -12.93
C TYR A 150 -12.89 1.37 -11.60
N ALA A 151 -13.50 1.73 -10.49
CA ALA A 151 -13.08 1.34 -9.14
C ALA A 151 -14.03 0.34 -8.47
N GLN A 152 -15.20 0.04 -9.06
CA GLN A 152 -16.20 -0.83 -8.44
C GLN A 152 -15.65 -2.24 -8.22
N ASP A 153 -15.09 -2.86 -9.26
CA ASP A 153 -14.47 -4.19 -9.16
C ASP A 153 -13.27 -4.17 -8.20
N ALA A 154 -12.48 -3.12 -8.24
CA ALA A 154 -11.32 -2.97 -7.37
C ALA A 154 -11.70 -2.84 -5.88
N LEU A 155 -12.74 -2.08 -5.57
CA LEU A 155 -13.27 -1.97 -4.22
C LEU A 155 -13.86 -3.31 -3.76
N LEU A 156 -14.64 -3.98 -4.62
CA LEU A 156 -15.21 -5.29 -4.31
C LEU A 156 -14.10 -6.30 -4.02
N TRP A 157 -13.09 -6.36 -4.87
CA TRP A 157 -11.92 -7.21 -4.67
C TRP A 157 -11.19 -6.90 -3.37
N ALA A 158 -10.96 -5.63 -3.08
CA ALA A 158 -10.24 -5.21 -1.88
C ALA A 158 -11.02 -5.56 -0.59
N VAL A 159 -12.36 -5.48 -0.62
CA VAL A 159 -13.23 -5.92 0.47
C VAL A 159 -13.20 -7.43 0.64
N GLN A 160 -13.36 -8.19 -0.45
CA GLN A 160 -13.36 -9.66 -0.43
C GLN A 160 -12.03 -10.25 0.07
N ASN A 161 -10.92 -9.55 -0.18
CA ASN A 161 -9.60 -9.96 0.30
C ASN A 161 -9.21 -9.33 1.65
N GLY A 162 -10.13 -8.67 2.34
CA GLY A 162 -9.87 -8.08 3.65
C GLY A 162 -8.83 -6.94 3.65
N ILE A 163 -8.56 -6.34 2.47
CA ILE A 163 -7.60 -5.24 2.32
C ILE A 163 -8.21 -3.92 2.78
N ILE A 164 -9.49 -3.73 2.52
CA ILE A 164 -10.26 -2.57 2.93
C ILE A 164 -11.50 -3.00 3.71
N SER A 165 -11.81 -2.28 4.78
CA SER A 165 -13.06 -2.40 5.51
C SER A 165 -13.83 -1.08 5.46
N GLY A 166 -15.12 -1.13 5.78
CA GLY A 166 -15.93 0.07 6.00
C GLY A 166 -15.58 0.77 7.32
N TYR A 167 -16.22 1.89 7.55
CA TYR A 167 -16.06 2.69 8.77
C TYR A 167 -16.86 2.16 9.98
N GLY A 168 -17.55 1.02 9.83
CA GLY A 168 -18.40 0.45 10.87
C GLY A 168 -19.83 1.03 10.91
N ASP A 169 -20.12 2.04 10.11
CA ASP A 169 -21.42 2.69 9.96
C ASP A 169 -22.16 2.28 8.67
N GLY A 170 -21.68 1.23 7.99
CA GLY A 170 -22.25 0.75 6.74
C GLY A 170 -21.68 1.44 5.48
N ARG A 171 -20.68 2.31 5.61
CA ARG A 171 -20.05 3.01 4.49
C ARG A 171 -18.61 2.52 4.27
N VAL A 172 -18.14 2.54 2.99
CA VAL A 172 -16.76 2.27 2.61
C VAL A 172 -15.97 3.54 2.26
N GLY A 173 -16.66 4.65 2.00
CA GLY A 173 -16.08 5.96 1.72
C GLY A 173 -15.24 6.00 0.44
N PRO A 174 -15.77 5.68 -0.75
CA PRO A 174 -14.96 5.58 -1.96
C PRO A 174 -14.26 6.90 -2.32
N LYS A 175 -14.91 8.03 -2.09
CA LYS A 175 -14.39 9.38 -2.38
C LYS A 175 -13.56 9.99 -1.25
N ALA A 176 -13.53 9.37 -0.09
CA ALA A 176 -12.74 9.89 1.03
C ALA A 176 -11.24 9.79 0.73
N ASN A 177 -10.49 10.82 1.09
CA ASN A 177 -9.03 10.78 1.02
C ASN A 177 -8.51 9.71 1.98
N ALA A 178 -7.56 8.91 1.51
CA ALA A 178 -6.90 7.92 2.35
C ALA A 178 -5.78 8.59 3.16
N GLU A 179 -5.84 8.45 4.47
CA GLU A 179 -4.78 8.88 5.36
C GLU A 179 -3.58 7.94 5.25
N ARG A 180 -2.40 8.43 5.57
CA ARG A 180 -1.15 7.71 5.50
C ARG A 180 -1.18 6.39 6.30
N VAL A 181 -1.77 6.39 7.47
CA VAL A 181 -1.93 5.18 8.30
C VAL A 181 -2.92 4.18 7.69
N GLN A 182 -3.96 4.66 7.02
CA GLN A 182 -4.92 3.80 6.30
C GLN A 182 -4.25 3.16 5.07
N VAL A 183 -3.46 3.94 4.30
CA VAL A 183 -2.68 3.39 3.17
C VAL A 183 -1.68 2.35 3.67
N ALA A 184 -0.99 2.61 4.78
CA ALA A 184 -0.06 1.65 5.39
C ALA A 184 -0.76 0.35 5.80
N ALA A 185 -1.95 0.45 6.42
CA ALA A 185 -2.75 -0.70 6.80
C ALA A 185 -3.23 -1.50 5.58
N MET A 186 -3.76 -0.82 4.56
CA MET A 186 -4.19 -1.48 3.32
C MET A 186 -3.03 -2.17 2.61
N MET A 187 -1.83 -1.56 2.58
CA MET A 187 -0.62 -2.17 2.02
C MET A 187 -0.16 -3.39 2.82
N ALA A 188 -0.20 -3.33 4.15
CA ALA A 188 0.14 -4.46 5.00
C ALA A 188 -0.80 -5.66 4.75
N LEU A 189 -2.11 -5.40 4.78
CA LEU A 189 -3.14 -6.42 4.50
C LEU A 189 -3.05 -6.95 3.07
N PHE A 190 -2.77 -6.08 2.10
CA PHE A 190 -2.52 -6.50 0.72
C PHE A 190 -1.39 -7.53 0.65
N ILE A 191 -0.23 -7.23 1.24
CA ILE A 191 0.91 -8.15 1.23
C ILE A 191 0.59 -9.45 1.98
N GLN A 192 -0.07 -9.38 3.14
CA GLN A 192 -0.39 -10.55 3.97
C GLN A 192 -1.43 -11.47 3.35
N ASN A 193 -2.37 -10.93 2.59
CA ASN A 193 -3.53 -11.69 2.09
C ASN A 193 -3.39 -12.11 0.62
N THR A 194 -2.40 -11.57 -0.12
CA THR A 194 -2.24 -11.85 -1.57
C THR A 194 -0.89 -12.45 -1.94
N HIS A 195 0.04 -12.57 -1.01
CA HIS A 195 1.37 -13.18 -1.18
C HIS A 195 1.58 -14.27 -0.14
#